data_090c131495eef08c55aa68f0304c9418
#
_entry.id   090c131495eef08c55aa68f0304c9418
#
_cell.length_a   1.000
_cell.length_b   1.000
_cell.length_c   1.000
_cell.angle_alpha   90.00
_cell.angle_beta   90.00
_cell.angle_gamma   90.00
#
_symmetry.space_group_name_H-M   'P 1'
#
loop_
_entity.id
_entity.type
_entity.pdbx_description
1 polymer ?
#
loop_
_entity_poly.entity_id
_entity_poly.type
_entity_poly.pdbx_seq_one_letter_code
_entity_poly.pdbx_strand_id
1 'polypeptide(L)'
;MLTGMPPFYNKDREKLFNTIKSGQVKFHKYLSKEAVDLLQKFFIKDPEQRLGSGPNGLENIKSHPFFATIDWDSILAKKIKPPFTPKLRSPTDTKYIDNEFTTMSIKESIGTGDSLNPENDPYSGFS
;
A
#
# COMPACT_ATOMS: atom_id res chain seq x y z
N MET A 1 1.50 -2.92 -7.97
CA MET A 1 0.89 -1.88 -8.81
C MET A 1 1.55 -1.80 -10.18
N LEU A 2 2.87 -1.65 -10.32
CA LEU A 2 3.55 -1.53 -11.62
C LEU A 2 3.39 -2.75 -12.55
N THR A 3 3.15 -3.92 -12.02
CA THR A 3 3.11 -5.19 -12.79
C THR A 3 1.76 -5.90 -12.73
N GLY A 4 0.83 -5.43 -11.91
CA GLY A 4 -0.47 -6.09 -11.68
C GLY A 4 -0.40 -7.42 -10.92
N MET A 5 0.81 -7.92 -10.64
CA MET A 5 1.04 -9.19 -9.91
C MET A 5 1.93 -8.94 -8.69
N PRO A 6 1.74 -9.68 -7.59
CA PRO A 6 2.63 -9.61 -6.45
C PRO A 6 4.03 -10.15 -6.82
N PRO A 7 5.10 -9.64 -6.18
CA PRO A 7 6.49 -10.04 -6.48
C PRO A 7 6.77 -11.51 -6.14
N PHE A 8 6.06 -12.04 -5.15
CA PHE A 8 6.11 -13.43 -4.74
C PHE A 8 4.69 -13.98 -4.73
N TYR A 9 4.49 -15.10 -5.44
CA TYR A 9 3.20 -15.78 -5.47
C TYR A 9 3.41 -17.29 -5.48
N ASN A 10 2.71 -17.99 -4.62
CA ASN A 10 2.58 -19.43 -4.64
C ASN A 10 1.25 -19.82 -3.99
N LYS A 11 0.56 -20.84 -4.53
CA LYS A 11 -0.64 -21.41 -3.92
C LYS A 11 -0.33 -22.14 -2.61
N ASP A 12 0.85 -22.72 -2.52
CA ASP A 12 1.40 -23.35 -1.33
C ASP A 12 1.98 -22.25 -0.42
N ARG A 13 1.45 -22.14 0.79
CA ARG A 13 1.79 -21.10 1.74
C ARG A 13 3.23 -21.24 2.27
N GLU A 14 3.70 -22.46 2.48
CA GLU A 14 5.06 -22.72 2.96
C GLU A 14 6.09 -22.34 1.90
N LYS A 15 5.86 -22.74 0.64
CA LYS A 15 6.70 -22.34 -0.50
C LYS A 15 6.69 -20.84 -0.72
N LEU A 16 5.54 -20.18 -0.52
CA LEU A 16 5.44 -18.72 -0.59
C LEU A 16 6.35 -18.06 0.45
N PHE A 17 6.29 -18.49 1.72
CA PHE A 17 7.13 -17.94 2.78
C PHE A 17 8.62 -18.19 2.54
N ASN A 18 8.99 -19.38 2.07
CA ASN A 18 10.37 -19.69 1.71
C ASN A 18 10.85 -18.78 0.56
N THR A 19 10.01 -18.54 -0.44
CA THR A 19 10.35 -17.63 -1.54
C THR A 19 10.46 -16.17 -1.06
N ILE A 20 9.62 -15.72 -0.12
CA ILE A 20 9.73 -14.39 0.48
C ILE A 20 11.06 -14.24 1.23
N LYS A 21 11.49 -15.26 1.98
CA LYS A 21 12.72 -15.22 2.77
C LYS A 21 13.98 -15.24 1.91
N SER A 22 14.06 -16.12 0.93
CA SER A 22 15.31 -16.41 0.19
C SER A 22 15.24 -16.12 -1.31
N GLY A 23 14.02 -16.01 -1.89
CA GLY A 23 13.85 -15.80 -3.32
C GLY A 23 14.24 -14.42 -3.79
N GLN A 24 14.62 -14.35 -5.07
CA GLN A 24 14.88 -13.08 -5.76
C GLN A 24 13.64 -12.63 -6.52
N VAL A 25 13.40 -11.32 -6.53
CA VAL A 25 12.33 -10.72 -7.35
C VAL A 25 12.75 -10.70 -8.81
N LYS A 26 11.87 -11.17 -9.68
CA LYS A 26 12.05 -11.07 -11.14
C LYS A 26 11.39 -9.79 -11.64
N PHE A 27 12.17 -8.96 -12.32
CA PHE A 27 11.69 -7.71 -12.88
C PHE A 27 11.33 -7.88 -14.36
N HIS A 28 10.22 -7.25 -14.77
CA HIS A 28 9.78 -7.27 -16.16
C HIS A 28 10.58 -6.28 -16.99
N LYS A 29 10.85 -6.63 -18.25
CA LYS A 29 11.68 -5.83 -19.18
C LYS A 29 11.08 -4.45 -19.52
N TYR A 30 9.78 -4.24 -19.30
CA TYR A 30 9.12 -2.96 -19.55
C TYR A 30 9.24 -1.95 -18.41
N LEU A 31 9.79 -2.36 -17.26
CA LEU A 31 10.07 -1.43 -16.17
C LEU A 31 11.28 -0.57 -16.51
N SER A 32 11.22 0.72 -16.14
CA SER A 32 12.38 1.60 -16.28
C SER A 32 13.51 1.16 -15.34
N LYS A 33 14.74 1.61 -15.65
CA LYS A 33 15.91 1.30 -14.80
C LYS A 33 15.76 1.84 -13.40
N GLU A 34 15.19 3.03 -13.27
CA GLU A 34 14.91 3.70 -12.00
C GLU A 34 13.86 2.94 -11.18
N ALA A 35 12.81 2.40 -11.84
CA ALA A 35 11.81 1.57 -11.18
C ALA A 35 12.40 0.25 -10.68
N VAL A 36 13.26 -0.39 -11.48
CA VAL A 36 13.94 -1.63 -11.08
C VAL A 36 14.87 -1.37 -9.90
N ASP A 37 15.68 -0.29 -9.95
CA ASP A 37 16.59 0.07 -8.87
C ASP A 37 15.85 0.36 -7.56
N LEU A 38 14.75 1.14 -7.62
CA LEU A 38 13.90 1.41 -6.47
C LEU A 38 13.35 0.11 -5.85
N LEU A 39 12.81 -0.76 -6.69
CA LEU A 39 12.25 -2.04 -6.24
C LEU A 39 13.33 -2.96 -5.66
N GLN A 40 14.51 -3.03 -6.27
CA GLN A 40 15.63 -3.80 -5.73
C GLN A 40 15.99 -3.35 -4.32
N LYS A 41 16.06 -2.04 -4.09
CA LYS A 41 16.35 -1.44 -2.78
C LYS A 41 15.25 -1.70 -1.74
N PHE A 42 13.97 -1.72 -2.16
CA PHE A 42 12.85 -2.06 -1.28
C PHE A 42 12.78 -3.56 -0.95
N PHE A 43 13.28 -4.43 -1.82
CA PHE A 43 13.28 -5.87 -1.59
C PHE A 43 14.57 -6.42 -0.96
N ILE A 44 15.46 -5.56 -0.46
CA ILE A 44 16.59 -5.98 0.36
C ILE A 44 16.04 -6.74 1.57
N LYS A 45 16.57 -7.96 1.80
CA LYS A 45 16.06 -8.86 2.84
C LYS A 45 16.33 -8.34 4.24
N ASP A 46 17.51 -7.80 4.44
CA ASP A 46 17.89 -7.15 5.69
C ASP A 46 17.10 -5.85 5.87
N PRO A 47 16.27 -5.72 6.90
CA PRO A 47 15.48 -4.53 7.14
C PRO A 47 16.32 -3.29 7.43
N GLU A 48 17.50 -3.44 8.02
CA GLU A 48 18.39 -2.32 8.35
C GLU A 48 19.05 -1.72 7.10
N GLN A 49 19.29 -2.56 6.07
CA GLN A 49 19.87 -2.14 4.78
C GLN A 49 18.81 -1.74 3.75
N ARG A 50 17.54 -2.00 4.05
CA ARG A 50 16.43 -1.72 3.12
C ARG A 50 16.23 -0.21 2.96
N LEU A 51 15.95 0.23 1.73
CA LEU A 51 15.61 1.63 1.46
C LEU A 51 14.41 2.05 2.33
N GLY A 52 14.53 3.17 3.02
CA GLY A 52 13.53 3.66 3.97
C GLY A 52 13.84 3.34 5.42
N SER A 53 14.89 2.56 5.71
CA SER A 53 15.38 2.34 7.07
C SER A 53 16.22 3.52 7.60
N GLY A 54 16.37 3.55 8.92
CA GLY A 54 17.18 4.57 9.60
C GLY A 54 16.51 5.96 9.68
N PRO A 55 17.18 6.93 10.32
CA PRO A 55 16.60 8.23 10.63
C PRO A 55 16.25 9.08 9.41
N ASN A 56 16.97 8.89 8.28
CA ASN A 56 16.74 9.61 7.03
C ASN A 56 15.95 8.78 5.99
N GLY A 57 15.28 7.71 6.42
CA GLY A 57 14.64 6.76 5.53
C GLY A 57 13.64 7.40 4.55
N LEU A 58 12.82 8.35 5.02
CA LEU A 58 11.86 9.06 4.18
C LEU A 58 12.56 9.92 3.11
N GLU A 59 13.60 10.66 3.50
CA GLU A 59 14.33 11.53 2.56
C GLU A 59 15.10 10.70 1.53
N ASN A 60 15.65 9.56 1.92
CA ASN A 60 16.30 8.61 1.01
C ASN A 60 15.33 8.06 -0.03
N ILE A 61 14.06 7.82 0.35
CA ILE A 61 13.02 7.41 -0.59
C ILE A 61 12.67 8.57 -1.52
N LYS A 62 12.38 9.76 -0.98
CA LYS A 62 11.95 10.91 -1.76
C LYS A 62 12.99 11.36 -2.79
N SER A 63 14.28 11.29 -2.43
CA SER A 63 15.40 11.68 -3.29
C SER A 63 15.78 10.64 -4.35
N HIS A 64 15.14 9.46 -4.35
CA HIS A 64 15.44 8.43 -5.32
C HIS A 64 15.11 8.87 -6.75
N PRO A 65 15.96 8.57 -7.77
CA PRO A 65 15.76 9.00 -9.15
C PRO A 65 14.40 8.67 -9.76
N PHE A 66 13.75 7.59 -9.31
CA PHE A 66 12.39 7.24 -9.72
C PHE A 66 11.37 8.35 -9.42
N PHE A 67 11.62 9.14 -8.39
CA PHE A 67 10.74 10.23 -7.95
C PHE A 67 11.26 11.62 -8.36
N ALA A 68 12.28 11.72 -9.20
CA ALA A 68 12.92 12.99 -9.55
C ALA A 68 11.96 14.04 -10.15
N THR A 69 10.85 13.60 -10.77
CA THR A 69 9.85 14.50 -11.36
C THR A 69 8.72 14.86 -10.39
N ILE A 70 8.77 14.38 -9.14
CA ILE A 70 7.71 14.58 -8.16
C ILE A 70 8.02 15.78 -7.27
N ASP A 71 7.15 16.77 -7.30
CA ASP A 71 7.09 17.85 -6.33
C ASP A 71 6.23 17.42 -5.14
N TRP A 72 6.90 16.98 -4.07
CA TRP A 72 6.25 16.45 -2.88
C TRP A 72 5.36 17.49 -2.16
N ASP A 73 5.78 18.73 -2.12
CA ASP A 73 5.03 19.81 -1.46
C ASP A 73 3.75 20.12 -2.24
N SER A 74 3.83 20.14 -3.56
CA SER A 74 2.65 20.32 -4.41
C SER A 74 1.67 19.15 -4.33
N ILE A 75 2.17 17.90 -4.16
CA ILE A 75 1.31 16.73 -3.92
C ILE A 75 0.62 16.84 -2.58
N LEU A 76 1.35 17.13 -1.49
CA LEU A 76 0.79 17.29 -0.16
C LEU A 76 -0.25 18.42 -0.12
N ALA A 77 0.02 19.52 -0.79
CA ALA A 77 -0.90 20.65 -0.94
C ALA A 77 -2.07 20.38 -1.91
N LYS A 78 -2.15 19.18 -2.53
CA LYS A 78 -3.16 18.79 -3.53
C LYS A 78 -3.24 19.74 -4.73
N LYS A 79 -2.13 20.37 -5.10
CA LYS A 79 -2.04 21.31 -6.24
C LYS A 79 -1.87 20.58 -7.59
N ILE A 80 -1.38 19.35 -7.56
CA ILE A 80 -1.16 18.55 -8.76
C ILE A 80 -2.45 17.80 -9.11
N LYS A 81 -2.95 18.00 -10.31
CA LYS A 81 -4.10 17.25 -10.82
C LYS A 81 -3.70 15.77 -11.04
N PRO A 82 -4.41 14.81 -10.45
CA PRO A 82 -4.11 13.40 -10.67
C PRO A 82 -4.36 13.01 -12.13
N PRO A 83 -3.58 12.08 -12.70
CA PRO A 83 -3.74 11.62 -14.08
C PRO A 83 -5.08 10.90 -14.31
N PHE A 84 -5.64 10.33 -13.25
CA PHE A 84 -6.97 9.72 -13.25
C PHE A 84 -7.85 10.38 -12.20
N THR A 85 -9.01 10.86 -12.61
CA THR A 85 -10.05 11.39 -11.72
C THR A 85 -11.31 10.56 -11.93
N PRO A 86 -11.83 9.86 -10.91
CA PRO A 86 -13.08 9.11 -11.04
C PRO A 86 -14.23 10.04 -11.45
N LYS A 87 -14.99 9.65 -12.49
CA LYS A 87 -16.19 10.37 -12.90
C LYS A 87 -17.37 9.82 -12.11
N LEU A 88 -17.72 10.46 -11.03
CA LEU A 88 -18.88 10.13 -10.20
C LEU A 88 -20.08 10.98 -10.57
N ARG A 89 -21.28 10.38 -10.55
CA ARG A 89 -22.56 11.07 -10.81
C ARG A 89 -23.07 11.78 -9.56
N SER A 90 -22.72 11.26 -8.38
CA SER A 90 -23.08 11.80 -7.06
C SER A 90 -22.02 11.40 -6.03
N PRO A 91 -21.99 12.02 -4.83
CA PRO A 91 -21.10 11.60 -3.74
C PRO A 91 -21.30 10.15 -3.28
N THR A 92 -22.47 9.56 -3.57
CA THR A 92 -22.83 8.19 -3.21
C THR A 92 -22.77 7.23 -4.40
N ASP A 93 -22.17 7.63 -5.52
CA ASP A 93 -22.06 6.77 -6.71
C ASP A 93 -21.09 5.59 -6.45
N THR A 94 -21.61 4.39 -6.53
CA THR A 94 -20.90 3.14 -6.32
C THR A 94 -20.30 2.54 -7.59
N LYS A 95 -20.27 3.27 -8.70
CA LYS A 95 -19.85 2.79 -10.03
C LYS A 95 -18.48 2.09 -10.04
N TYR A 96 -17.55 2.50 -9.18
CA TYR A 96 -16.19 1.93 -9.09
C TYR A 96 -16.04 0.93 -7.93
N ILE A 97 -17.14 0.55 -7.29
CA ILE A 97 -17.18 -0.48 -6.25
C ILE A 97 -17.73 -1.75 -6.89
N ASP A 98 -17.07 -2.89 -6.63
CA ASP A 98 -17.53 -4.17 -7.16
C ASP A 98 -18.95 -4.49 -6.66
N ASN A 99 -19.75 -5.09 -7.53
CA ASN A 99 -21.13 -5.47 -7.23
C ASN A 99 -21.22 -6.44 -6.05
N GLU A 100 -20.21 -7.27 -5.84
CA GLU A 100 -20.12 -8.14 -4.66
C GLU A 100 -20.34 -7.34 -3.37
N PHE A 101 -19.68 -6.19 -3.23
CA PHE A 101 -19.79 -5.34 -2.05
C PHE A 101 -21.08 -4.50 -2.02
N THR A 102 -21.55 -4.04 -3.18
CA THR A 102 -22.73 -3.17 -3.25
C THR A 102 -24.05 -3.93 -3.03
N THR A 103 -24.06 -5.24 -3.26
CA THR A 103 -25.22 -6.13 -3.07
C THR A 103 -25.17 -6.90 -1.74
N MET A 104 -24.09 -6.78 -0.96
CA MET A 104 -24.02 -7.41 0.34
C MET A 104 -25.10 -6.87 1.28
N SER A 105 -25.79 -7.76 1.95
CA SER A 105 -26.69 -7.38 3.05
C SER A 105 -25.89 -6.70 4.15
N ILE A 106 -26.29 -5.48 4.53
CA ILE A 106 -25.74 -4.80 5.71
C ILE A 106 -26.23 -5.61 6.91
N LYS A 107 -25.37 -6.47 7.44
CA LYS A 107 -25.57 -7.00 8.77
C LYS A 107 -25.27 -5.84 9.72
N GLU A 108 -26.33 -5.23 10.27
CA GLU A 108 -26.13 -4.40 11.43
C GLU A 108 -25.38 -5.26 12.45
N SER A 109 -24.16 -4.90 12.78
CA SER A 109 -23.55 -5.37 14.01
C SER A 109 -24.41 -4.73 15.11
N ILE A 110 -25.46 -5.45 15.50
CA ILE A 110 -26.19 -5.14 16.72
C ILE A 110 -25.14 -5.37 17.82
N GLY A 111 -24.44 -4.32 18.14
CA GLY A 111 -23.75 -4.26 19.41
C GLY A 111 -24.83 -4.41 20.45
N THR A 112 -25.08 -5.65 20.87
CA THR A 112 -25.78 -5.89 22.09
C THR A 112 -25.04 -5.10 23.13
N GLY A 113 -25.60 -3.96 23.49
CA GLY A 113 -25.23 -2.93 24.41
C GLY A 113 -24.36 -3.24 25.62
N ASP A 114 -23.23 -3.83 25.44
CA ASP A 114 -22.11 -3.57 26.31
C ASP A 114 -21.50 -2.25 25.86
N SER A 115 -22.01 -1.16 26.44
CA SER A 115 -21.31 0.10 26.46
C SER A 115 -19.86 -0.22 26.79
N LEU A 116 -18.94 0.09 25.86
CA LEU A 116 -17.51 0.00 26.12
C LEU A 116 -17.26 0.72 27.44
N ASN A 117 -17.07 -0.07 28.49
CA ASN A 117 -16.73 0.48 29.78
C ASN A 117 -15.35 1.11 29.59
N PRO A 118 -15.18 2.45 29.80
CA PRO A 118 -13.91 3.12 29.61
C PRO A 118 -12.75 2.47 30.37
N GLU A 119 -13.06 1.71 31.44
CA GLU A 119 -12.07 0.96 32.22
C GLU A 119 -11.58 -0.34 31.54
N ASN A 120 -12.30 -0.84 30.54
CA ASN A 120 -11.98 -2.08 29.81
C ASN A 120 -11.80 -1.86 28.30
N ASP A 121 -11.51 -0.64 27.87
CA ASP A 121 -11.24 -0.37 26.47
C ASP A 121 -9.87 -0.98 26.06
N PRO A 122 -9.84 -2.05 25.23
CA PRO A 122 -8.59 -2.65 24.77
C PRO A 122 -7.75 -1.69 23.91
N TYR A 123 -8.28 -0.53 23.54
CA TYR A 123 -7.63 0.50 22.72
C TYR A 123 -7.28 1.77 23.51
N SER A 124 -7.42 1.78 24.82
CA SER A 124 -7.14 2.94 25.70
C SER A 124 -5.70 3.48 25.67
N GLY A 125 -4.79 2.80 24.97
CA GLY A 125 -3.39 3.22 24.75
C GLY A 125 -3.09 3.77 23.36
N PHE A 126 -4.08 3.88 22.46
CA PHE A 126 -3.92 4.42 21.13
C PHE A 126 -4.52 5.83 21.08
N SER A 127 -3.74 6.82 21.48
CA SER A 127 -4.03 8.26 21.33
C SER A 127 -2.86 8.96 20.66
#